data_22ca2ca8522179c2ffceda481681e1a7
#
_entry.id   22ca2ca8522179c2ffceda481681e1a7
#
_cell.length_a   1.000
_cell.length_b   1.000
_cell.length_c   1.000
_cell.angle_alpha   90.00
_cell.angle_beta   90.00
_cell.angle_gamma   90.00
#
_symmetry.space_group_name_H-M   'P 1'
#
loop_
_entity.id
_entity.type
_entity.pdbx_description
1 polymer ?
#
loop_
_entity_poly.entity_id
_entity_poly.type
_entity_poly.pdbx_seq_one_letter_code
_entity_poly.pdbx_strand_id
1 'polypeptide(L)' 'MIVVTGYILIKANTSEADRVNNAIAELDGVVQTNIVAGDVDFITKIDVETPSGVKDIVASGIQTIDGVETTQTYIAME' A
#
# COMPACT_ATOMS: atom_id res chain seq x y z
N MET A 1 -16.82 8.12 -14.43
CA MET A 1 -16.03 7.06 -13.75
C MET A 1 -15.70 7.52 -12.36
N ILE A 2 -15.95 6.68 -11.36
CA ILE A 2 -15.67 7.00 -9.97
C ILE A 2 -14.37 6.30 -9.60
N VAL A 3 -13.46 7.07 -9.00
CA VAL A 3 -12.19 6.53 -8.51
C VAL A 3 -12.17 6.69 -7.00
N VAL A 4 -11.85 5.60 -6.32
CA VAL A 4 -11.63 5.59 -4.88
C VAL A 4 -10.13 5.55 -4.64
N THR A 5 -9.63 6.54 -3.92
CA THR A 5 -8.21 6.63 -3.59
C THR A 5 -7.97 6.17 -2.16
N GLY A 6 -7.03 5.26 -2.00
CA GLY A 6 -6.59 4.80 -0.69
C GLY A 6 -5.14 5.17 -0.44
N TYR A 7 -4.83 5.50 0.80
CA TYR A 7 -3.48 5.72 1.28
C TYR A 7 -3.16 4.66 2.31
N ILE A 8 -2.13 3.89 2.06
CA ILE A 8 -1.76 2.76 2.91
C ILE A 8 -0.44 3.09 3.59
N LEU A 9 -0.47 3.12 4.91
CA LEU A 9 0.74 3.30 5.71
C LEU A 9 1.23 1.92 6.10
N ILE A 10 2.45 1.59 5.75
CA ILE A 10 2.97 0.24 5.85
C ILE A 10 4.20 0.22 6.74
N LYS A 11 4.16 -0.66 7.73
CA LYS A 11 5.31 -0.94 8.57
C LYS A 11 5.90 -2.27 8.15
N ALA A 12 7.21 -2.29 7.99
CA ALA A 12 7.89 -3.50 7.56
C ALA A 12 9.05 -3.82 8.50
N ASN A 13 9.30 -5.11 8.65
CA ASN A 13 10.46 -5.59 9.41
C ASN A 13 11.40 -6.27 8.40
N THR A 14 12.17 -5.45 7.71
CA THR A 14 13.06 -5.95 6.66
C THR A 14 14.26 -5.03 6.50
N SER A 15 15.40 -5.60 6.13
CA SER A 15 16.55 -4.84 5.67
C SER A 15 16.51 -4.62 4.15
N GLU A 16 15.45 -5.07 3.48
CA GLU A 16 15.31 -5.05 2.03
C GLU A 16 14.17 -4.13 1.61
N ALA A 17 14.23 -2.87 2.05
CA ALA A 17 13.15 -1.91 1.77
C ALA A 17 12.90 -1.73 0.27
N ASP A 18 13.97 -1.71 -0.54
CA ASP A 18 13.81 -1.56 -1.99
C ASP A 18 13.04 -2.72 -2.60
N ARG A 19 13.31 -3.95 -2.15
CA ARG A 19 12.58 -5.13 -2.63
C ARG A 19 11.09 -5.04 -2.29
N VAL A 20 10.78 -4.67 -1.05
CA VAL A 20 9.40 -4.55 -0.60
C VAL A 20 8.68 -3.44 -1.37
N ASN A 21 9.32 -2.29 -1.52
CA ASN A 21 8.73 -1.17 -2.24
C ASN A 21 8.45 -1.53 -3.71
N ASN A 22 9.38 -2.22 -4.35
CA ASN A 22 9.21 -2.64 -5.74
C ASN A 22 8.07 -3.66 -5.87
N ALA A 23 7.95 -4.58 -4.91
CA ALA A 23 6.85 -5.55 -4.92
C ALA A 23 5.49 -4.86 -4.77
N ILE A 24 5.41 -3.84 -3.91
CA ILE A 24 4.18 -3.04 -3.76
C ILE A 24 3.86 -2.32 -5.06
N ALA A 25 4.87 -1.71 -5.69
CA ALA A 25 4.68 -0.93 -6.91
C ALA A 25 4.15 -1.77 -8.07
N GLU A 26 4.39 -3.07 -8.06
CA GLU A 26 3.93 -3.96 -9.13
C GLU A 26 2.47 -4.38 -8.98
N LEU A 27 1.84 -4.11 -7.86
CA LEU A 27 0.43 -4.47 -7.65
C LEU A 27 -0.48 -3.60 -8.50
N ASP A 28 -1.49 -4.22 -9.12
CA ASP A 28 -2.49 -3.49 -9.90
C ASP A 28 -3.24 -2.52 -8.99
N GLY A 29 -3.38 -1.28 -9.44
CA GLY A 29 -4.05 -0.24 -8.68
C GLY A 29 -3.12 0.66 -7.89
N VAL A 30 -1.87 0.26 -7.69
CA VAL A 30 -0.88 1.12 -7.03
C VAL A 30 -0.45 2.22 -7.99
N VAL A 31 -0.67 3.45 -7.58
CA VAL A 31 -0.29 4.64 -8.36
C VAL A 31 1.09 5.10 -7.99
N GLN A 32 1.42 5.03 -6.71
CA GLN A 32 2.68 5.54 -6.19
C GLN A 32 2.99 4.85 -4.87
N THR A 33 4.24 4.54 -4.65
CA THR A 33 4.69 4.04 -3.35
C THR A 33 6.09 4.59 -3.07
N ASN A 34 6.29 5.04 -1.84
CA ASN A 34 7.55 5.66 -1.42
C ASN A 34 8.05 5.02 -0.15
N ILE A 35 9.36 4.83 -0.08
CA ILE A 35 10.04 4.53 1.17
C ILE A 35 10.13 5.85 1.92
N VAL A 36 9.72 5.86 3.18
CA VAL A 36 9.69 7.07 3.99
C VAL A 36 10.45 6.86 5.29
N ALA A 37 10.83 7.95 5.91
CA ALA A 37 11.43 7.95 7.24
C ALA A 37 10.41 8.52 8.23
N GLY A 38 10.04 7.76 9.25
CA GLY A 38 9.04 8.16 10.22
C GLY A 38 8.49 6.96 10.97
N ASP A 39 7.27 7.06 11.44
CA ASP A 39 6.63 6.00 12.20
C ASP A 39 6.30 4.78 11.35
N VAL A 40 6.22 4.97 10.05
CA VAL A 40 6.00 3.88 9.09
C VAL A 40 7.16 3.85 8.11
N ASP A 41 7.25 2.79 7.34
CA ASP A 41 8.36 2.58 6.41
C ASP A 41 7.99 2.90 4.97
N PHE A 42 6.70 2.75 4.61
CA PHE A 42 6.23 3.03 3.27
C PHE A 42 4.89 3.76 3.32
N ILE A 43 4.67 4.63 2.35
CA ILE A 43 3.36 5.22 2.10
C ILE A 43 3.01 4.92 0.65
N THR A 44 1.86 4.29 0.45
CA THR A 44 1.40 3.83 -0.86
C THR A 44 0.07 4.44 -1.19
N LYS A 45 -0.05 4.98 -2.41
CA LYS A 45 -1.31 5.50 -2.93
C LYS A 45 -1.88 4.51 -3.94
N ILE A 46 -3.14 4.16 -3.77
CA ILE A 46 -3.83 3.27 -4.71
C ILE A 46 -5.12 3.92 -5.21
N ASP A 47 -5.46 3.64 -6.46
CA ASP A 47 -6.70 4.08 -7.07
C ASP A 47 -7.44 2.85 -7.58
N VAL A 48 -8.69 2.70 -7.16
CA VAL A 48 -9.55 1.58 -7.51
C VAL A 48 -10.96 2.06 -7.75
N GLU A 49 -11.85 1.18 -8.19
CA GLU A 49 -13.22 1.55 -8.53
C GLU A 49 -14.16 1.53 -7.31
N THR A 50 -13.85 0.75 -6.30
CA THR A 50 -14.71 0.58 -5.12
C THR A 50 -13.88 0.55 -3.84
N PRO A 51 -14.48 0.89 -2.69
CA PRO A 51 -13.78 0.75 -1.40
C PRO A 51 -13.31 -0.68 -1.12
N SER A 52 -14.09 -1.69 -1.55
CA SER A 52 -13.67 -3.08 -1.37
C SER A 52 -12.43 -3.41 -2.19
N GLY A 53 -12.20 -2.71 -3.30
CA GLY A 53 -10.97 -2.85 -4.08
C GLY A 53 -9.73 -2.44 -3.29
N VAL A 54 -9.85 -1.41 -2.45
CA VAL A 54 -8.76 -1.00 -1.55
C VAL A 54 -8.43 -2.16 -0.59
N LYS A 55 -9.46 -2.71 0.05
CA LYS A 55 -9.29 -3.81 0.98
C LYS A 55 -8.63 -5.03 0.30
N ASP A 56 -9.05 -5.33 -0.92
CA ASP A 56 -8.53 -6.49 -1.65
C ASP A 56 -7.04 -6.33 -1.96
N ILE A 57 -6.62 -5.14 -2.40
CA ILE A 57 -5.21 -4.88 -2.68
C ILE A 57 -4.37 -5.01 -1.40
N VAL A 58 -4.87 -4.49 -0.28
CA VAL A 58 -4.15 -4.58 0.99
C VAL A 58 -4.07 -6.03 1.45
N ALA A 59 -5.21 -6.73 1.52
CA ALA A 59 -5.26 -8.06 2.11
C ALA A 59 -4.63 -9.13 1.23
N SER A 60 -4.88 -9.08 -0.08
CA SER A 60 -4.40 -10.10 -1.01
C SER A 60 -3.09 -9.74 -1.69
N GLY A 61 -2.66 -8.49 -1.59
CA GLY A 61 -1.43 -8.00 -2.20
C GLY A 61 -0.40 -7.59 -1.17
N ILE A 62 -0.59 -6.43 -0.56
CA ILE A 62 0.43 -5.84 0.30
C ILE A 62 0.77 -6.73 1.51
N GLN A 63 -0.26 -7.25 2.19
CA GLN A 63 -0.04 -8.06 3.39
C GLN A 63 0.59 -9.41 3.11
N THR A 64 0.61 -9.85 1.87
CA THR A 64 1.24 -11.12 1.49
C THR A 64 2.72 -10.97 1.17
N ILE A 65 3.22 -9.74 1.08
CA ILE A 65 4.63 -9.49 0.79
C ILE A 65 5.46 -9.82 2.03
N ASP A 66 6.48 -10.64 1.84
CA ASP A 66 7.38 -11.01 2.93
C ASP A 66 8.10 -9.77 3.45
N GLY A 67 8.05 -9.56 4.76
CA GLY A 67 8.63 -8.40 5.43
C GLY A 67 7.61 -7.35 5.84
N VAL A 68 6.41 -7.36 5.27
CA VAL A 68 5.34 -6.45 5.70
C VAL A 68 4.80 -6.90 7.05
N GLU A 69 4.83 -6.00 8.02
CA GLU A 69 4.44 -6.29 9.39
C GLU A 69 3.01 -5.82 9.69
N THR A 70 2.73 -4.55 9.47
CA THR A 70 1.40 -3.99 9.69
C THR A 70 1.04 -3.00 8.60
N THR A 71 -0.26 -2.84 8.38
CA THR A 71 -0.79 -1.86 7.43
C THR A 71 -1.89 -1.06 8.08
N GLN A 72 -2.02 0.20 7.68
CA GLN A 72 -3.09 1.08 8.11
C GLN A 72 -3.63 1.76 6.87
N THR A 73 -4.94 1.64 6.65
CA THR A 73 -5.57 2.09 5.41
C THR A 73 -6.44 3.31 5.67
N TYR A 74 -6.26 4.32 4.84
CA TYR A 74 -7.11 5.52 4.82
C TYR A 74 -7.75 5.62 3.45
N ILE A 75 -9.05 5.90 3.43
CA ILE A 75 -9.79 6.14 2.18
C ILE A 75 -10.00 7.64 2.07
N ALA A 76 -9.56 8.23 0.96
CA ALA A 76 -9.76 9.65 0.74
C ALA A 76 -11.25 9.94 0.56
N MET A 77 -11.73 10.96 1.24
CA MET A 77 -13.15 11.34 1.19
C MET A 77 -13.43 12.38 0.09
N GLU A 78 -12.40 12.97 -0.45
CA GLU A 78 -12.50 13.88 -1.59
C GLU A 78 -11.13 14.16 -2.24
#